data_02c4a560fc0a04d987ccd581ca18d83f
#
_entry.id   02c4a560fc0a04d987ccd581ca18d83f
#
_cell.length_a   1.000
_cell.length_b   1.000
_cell.length_c   1.000
_cell.angle_alpha   90.00
_cell.angle_beta   90.00
_cell.angle_gamma   90.00
#
_symmetry.space_group_name_H-M   'P 1'
#
loop_
_entity.id
_entity.type
_entity.pdbx_description
1 polymer ?
#
loop_
_entity_poly.entity_id
_entity_poly.type
_entity_poly.pdbx_seq_one_letter_code
_entity_poly.pdbx_strand_id
1 'polypeptide(L)'
;MFTITARLIDPGALEPDSLLARCGFEKGGPVQCLIDQRVIDYCQPYVPASPDRTLEFSAQASTEIGEGMVVWNTPYAHYQYMGIVYGPNIPIFDKDTGTLLGFFSPPGKKKHPTDKKLTYDKAQNPLAGPHWVERMKADRMSDIVREAQNLVKRELK
;
A
#
# COMPACT_ATOMS: atom_id res chain seq x y z
N MET A 1 7.87 32.07 -28.03
CA MET A 1 6.48 31.63 -27.82
C MET A 1 6.22 30.42 -28.70
N PHE A 2 6.13 29.24 -28.12
CA PHE A 2 5.80 28.03 -28.89
C PHE A 2 4.28 27.83 -28.86
N THR A 3 3.63 27.98 -29.99
CA THR A 3 2.22 27.67 -30.14
C THR A 3 2.12 26.27 -30.76
N ILE A 4 1.71 25.27 -29.98
CA ILE A 4 1.35 23.95 -30.50
C ILE A 4 -0.12 24.04 -30.91
N THR A 5 -0.39 24.16 -32.21
CA THR A 5 -1.74 24.03 -32.74
C THR A 5 -2.00 22.56 -33.02
N ALA A 6 -2.61 21.85 -32.05
CA ALA A 6 -3.13 20.52 -32.29
C ALA A 6 -4.44 20.66 -33.08
N ARG A 7 -4.45 20.25 -34.35
CA ARG A 7 -5.69 20.03 -35.10
C ARG A 7 -6.30 18.71 -34.64
N LEU A 8 -7.38 18.82 -33.90
CA LEU A 8 -8.20 17.68 -33.56
C LEU A 8 -8.96 17.21 -34.78
N ILE A 9 -8.74 15.97 -35.17
CA ILE A 9 -9.46 15.31 -36.26
C ILE A 9 -10.81 14.82 -35.72
N ASP A 10 -10.93 14.53 -34.44
CA ASP A 10 -12.12 14.11 -33.73
C ASP A 10 -12.28 14.84 -32.40
N PRO A 11 -13.32 15.69 -32.22
CA PRO A 11 -13.59 16.38 -30.96
C PRO A 11 -13.79 15.43 -29.76
N GLY A 12 -14.30 14.21 -29.97
CA GLY A 12 -14.47 13.17 -28.95
C GLY A 12 -13.15 12.54 -28.51
N ALA A 13 -12.08 12.68 -29.31
CA ALA A 13 -10.77 12.15 -28.95
C ALA A 13 -10.05 12.91 -27.82
N LEU A 14 -10.59 14.04 -27.38
CA LEU A 14 -10.06 14.85 -26.26
C LEU A 14 -10.86 14.72 -24.98
N GLU A 15 -11.89 13.90 -24.94
CA GLU A 15 -12.50 13.57 -23.67
C GLU A 15 -11.42 12.94 -22.78
N PRO A 16 -11.23 13.42 -21.52
CA PRO A 16 -10.19 12.93 -20.61
C PRO A 16 -10.20 11.41 -20.50
N ASP A 17 -11.36 10.80 -20.43
CA ASP A 17 -11.52 9.34 -20.31
C ASP A 17 -11.01 8.61 -21.56
N SER A 18 -11.24 9.17 -22.76
CA SER A 18 -10.75 8.56 -24.01
C SER A 18 -9.23 8.64 -24.14
N LEU A 19 -8.61 9.71 -23.65
CA LEU A 19 -7.14 9.85 -23.60
C LEU A 19 -6.53 8.88 -22.59
N LEU A 20 -7.13 8.77 -21.41
CA LEU A 20 -6.69 7.82 -20.39
C LEU A 20 -6.78 6.38 -20.89
N ALA A 21 -7.88 6.02 -21.55
CA ALA A 21 -8.06 4.70 -22.15
C ALA A 21 -6.99 4.40 -23.22
N ARG A 22 -6.73 5.35 -24.12
CA ARG A 22 -5.69 5.20 -25.16
C ARG A 22 -4.28 5.04 -24.59
N CYS A 23 -4.04 5.59 -23.40
CA CYS A 23 -2.77 5.42 -22.68
C CYS A 23 -2.76 4.20 -21.75
N GLY A 24 -3.86 3.45 -21.63
CA GLY A 24 -3.95 2.26 -20.78
C GLY A 24 -4.14 2.57 -19.29
N PHE A 25 -4.61 3.77 -18.96
CA PHE A 25 -4.91 4.18 -17.56
C PHE A 25 -6.38 3.94 -17.16
N GLU A 26 -7.21 3.46 -18.07
CA GLU A 26 -8.58 3.09 -17.73
C GLU A 26 -8.59 1.93 -16.72
N LYS A 27 -9.72 1.77 -16.05
CA LYS A 27 -9.97 0.64 -15.16
C LYS A 27 -9.71 -0.69 -15.89
N GLY A 28 -8.83 -1.50 -15.32
CA GLY A 28 -8.39 -2.75 -15.96
C GLY A 28 -7.38 -2.57 -17.10
N GLY A 29 -7.00 -1.34 -17.43
CA GLY A 29 -6.01 -1.08 -18.47
C GLY A 29 -4.59 -1.51 -18.08
N PRO A 30 -3.71 -1.77 -19.07
CA PRO A 30 -2.41 -2.36 -18.82
C PRO A 30 -1.51 -1.47 -17.95
N VAL A 31 -1.60 -0.16 -18.08
CA VAL A 31 -0.79 0.77 -17.28
C VAL A 31 -1.31 0.84 -15.84
N GLN A 32 -2.64 0.86 -15.65
CA GLN A 32 -3.22 0.82 -14.31
C GLN A 32 -2.88 -0.50 -13.59
N CYS A 33 -2.99 -1.63 -14.29
CA CYS A 33 -2.60 -2.93 -13.74
C CYS A 33 -1.12 -2.97 -13.34
N LEU A 34 -0.23 -2.40 -14.17
CA LEU A 34 1.19 -2.30 -13.83
C LEU A 34 1.41 -1.48 -12.57
N ILE A 35 0.78 -0.31 -12.45
CA ILE A 35 0.95 0.58 -11.30
C ILE A 35 0.50 -0.13 -10.02
N ASP A 36 -0.69 -0.72 -10.00
CA ASP A 36 -1.22 -1.42 -8.83
C ASP A 36 -0.28 -2.56 -8.38
N GLN A 37 0.20 -3.37 -9.34
CA GLN A 37 1.13 -4.45 -9.05
C GLN A 37 2.46 -3.91 -8.50
N ARG A 38 3.01 -2.83 -9.07
CA ARG A 38 4.27 -2.25 -8.60
C ARG A 38 4.16 -1.62 -7.22
N VAL A 39 3.01 -1.04 -6.87
CA VAL A 39 2.74 -0.55 -5.51
C VAL A 39 2.80 -1.72 -4.52
N ILE A 40 2.19 -2.85 -4.83
CA ILE A 40 2.25 -4.04 -3.98
C ILE A 40 3.69 -4.53 -3.84
N ASP A 41 4.38 -4.77 -4.96
CA ASP A 41 5.73 -5.34 -5.00
C ASP A 41 6.75 -4.45 -4.24
N TYR A 42 6.70 -3.14 -4.49
CA TYR A 42 7.65 -2.20 -3.89
C TYR A 42 7.33 -1.85 -2.44
N CYS A 43 6.08 -2.06 -1.98
CA CYS A 43 5.74 -1.95 -0.56
C CYS A 43 6.24 -3.14 0.27
N GLN A 44 6.43 -4.32 -0.30
CA GLN A 44 6.79 -5.54 0.42
C GLN A 44 7.94 -5.35 1.43
N PRO A 45 9.10 -4.75 1.09
CA PRO A 45 10.21 -4.60 2.03
C PRO A 45 9.90 -3.70 3.24
N TYR A 46 8.87 -2.85 3.12
CA TYR A 46 8.49 -1.87 4.15
C TYR A 46 7.35 -2.36 5.03
N VAL A 47 6.57 -3.35 4.57
CA VAL A 47 5.45 -3.93 5.31
C VAL A 47 5.98 -4.81 6.44
N PRO A 48 5.48 -4.66 7.68
CA PRO A 48 5.82 -5.57 8.76
C PRO A 48 5.44 -7.01 8.43
N ALA A 49 6.39 -7.93 8.54
CA ALA A 49 6.17 -9.35 8.27
C ALA A 49 6.15 -10.14 9.58
N SER A 50 5.10 -10.91 9.79
CA SER A 50 5.02 -12.01 10.74
C SER A 50 5.54 -13.30 10.10
N PRO A 51 5.80 -14.38 10.85
CA PRO A 51 6.26 -15.64 10.26
C PRO A 51 5.34 -16.20 9.17
N ASP A 52 4.04 -15.97 9.28
CA ASP A 52 3.02 -16.36 8.30
C ASP A 52 2.82 -15.34 7.16
N ARG A 53 3.46 -14.15 7.25
CA ARG A 53 3.40 -13.05 6.28
C ARG A 53 1.98 -12.61 5.89
N THR A 54 1.02 -12.81 6.80
CA THR A 54 -0.41 -12.56 6.54
C THR A 54 -0.68 -11.13 6.08
N LEU A 55 -0.07 -10.11 6.73
CA LEU A 55 -0.26 -8.71 6.36
C LEU A 55 0.26 -8.42 4.95
N GLU A 56 1.44 -8.91 4.62
CA GLU A 56 2.08 -8.73 3.33
C GLU A 56 1.25 -9.37 2.20
N PHE A 57 0.86 -10.64 2.37
CA PHE A 57 0.03 -11.35 1.38
C PHE A 57 -1.39 -10.80 1.27
N SER A 58 -1.90 -10.12 2.32
CA SER A 58 -3.24 -9.54 2.27
C SER A 58 -3.40 -8.50 1.17
N ALA A 59 -2.34 -7.78 0.81
CA ALA A 59 -2.37 -6.85 -0.31
C ALA A 59 -2.69 -7.54 -1.63
N GLN A 60 -2.00 -8.66 -1.90
CA GLN A 60 -2.22 -9.44 -3.12
C GLN A 60 -3.60 -10.11 -3.16
N ALA A 61 -4.06 -10.60 -2.00
CA ALA A 61 -5.35 -11.29 -1.88
C ALA A 61 -6.57 -10.36 -1.92
N SER A 62 -6.40 -9.10 -1.51
CA SER A 62 -7.52 -8.16 -1.33
C SER A 62 -7.54 -7.02 -2.35
N THR A 63 -6.52 -6.91 -3.19
CA THR A 63 -6.44 -5.89 -4.24
C THR A 63 -6.97 -6.46 -5.55
N GLU A 64 -7.94 -5.77 -6.11
CA GLU A 64 -8.37 -6.01 -7.49
C GLU A 64 -7.49 -5.19 -8.43
N ILE A 65 -6.58 -5.86 -9.12
CA ILE A 65 -5.58 -5.23 -9.98
C ILE A 65 -6.26 -4.53 -11.16
N GLY A 66 -5.93 -3.26 -11.37
CA GLY A 66 -6.51 -2.41 -12.40
C GLY A 66 -7.58 -1.45 -11.89
N GLU A 67 -7.96 -1.56 -10.60
CA GLU A 67 -8.93 -0.65 -9.98
C GLU A 67 -8.31 0.68 -9.51
N GLY A 68 -6.99 0.78 -9.45
CA GLY A 68 -6.29 1.95 -8.95
C GLY A 68 -6.30 2.09 -7.42
N MET A 69 -6.59 1.01 -6.72
CA MET A 69 -6.64 0.98 -5.26
C MET A 69 -5.98 -0.29 -4.72
N VAL A 70 -4.94 -0.12 -3.91
CA VAL A 70 -4.25 -1.23 -3.23
C VAL A 70 -4.72 -1.32 -1.78
N VAL A 71 -5.11 -2.51 -1.34
CA VAL A 71 -5.78 -2.75 -0.05
C VAL A 71 -5.02 -3.78 0.78
N TRP A 72 -4.62 -3.42 1.99
CA TRP A 72 -4.15 -4.35 3.03
C TRP A 72 -5.30 -4.66 3.98
N ASN A 73 -5.92 -5.82 3.82
CA ASN A 73 -7.15 -6.19 4.53
C ASN A 73 -6.88 -7.20 5.63
N THR A 74 -6.23 -6.75 6.72
CA THR A 74 -6.17 -7.52 7.96
C THR A 74 -6.72 -6.69 9.11
N PRO A 75 -7.29 -7.32 10.17
CA PRO A 75 -7.88 -6.60 11.29
C PRO A 75 -6.92 -5.65 12.01
N TYR A 76 -5.62 -5.89 11.89
CA TYR A 76 -4.57 -5.11 12.54
C TYR A 76 -3.77 -4.22 11.57
N ALA A 77 -4.07 -4.23 10.27
CA ALA A 77 -3.33 -3.44 9.26
C ALA A 77 -3.28 -1.96 9.61
N HIS A 78 -4.40 -1.38 10.01
CA HIS A 78 -4.49 0.02 10.42
C HIS A 78 -3.52 0.35 11.57
N TYR A 79 -3.48 -0.46 12.61
CA TYR A 79 -2.62 -0.23 13.78
C TYR A 79 -1.14 -0.33 13.42
N GLN A 80 -0.80 -1.32 12.62
CA GLN A 80 0.56 -1.50 12.10
C GLN A 80 0.98 -0.32 11.20
N TYR A 81 0.06 0.17 10.38
CA TYR A 81 0.32 1.31 9.50
C TYR A 81 0.57 2.60 10.27
N MET A 82 -0.24 2.87 11.29
CA MET A 82 -0.10 4.07 12.13
C MET A 82 1.14 4.03 13.04
N GLY A 83 1.66 2.86 13.35
CA GLY A 83 2.87 2.70 14.15
C GLY A 83 2.70 3.04 15.62
N ILE A 84 1.47 3.05 16.12
CA ILE A 84 1.13 3.42 17.49
C ILE A 84 0.44 2.24 18.17
N VAL A 85 0.74 2.02 19.44
CA VAL A 85 0.02 1.04 20.26
C VAL A 85 -1.36 1.60 20.60
N TYR A 86 -2.38 0.82 20.30
CA TYR A 86 -3.76 1.17 20.64
C TYR A 86 -4.20 0.37 21.87
N GLY A 87 -4.72 1.08 22.88
CA GLY A 87 -5.24 0.50 24.11
C GLY A 87 -6.78 0.58 24.22
N PRO A 88 -7.36 -0.06 25.23
CA PRO A 88 -6.68 -0.73 26.33
C PRO A 88 -6.14 -2.13 25.96
N ASN A 89 -4.93 -2.42 26.39
CA ASN A 89 -4.32 -3.74 26.39
C ASN A 89 -3.88 -4.03 27.83
N ILE A 90 -4.50 -5.02 28.46
CA ILE A 90 -4.23 -5.40 29.86
C ILE A 90 -3.12 -6.45 29.84
N PRO A 91 -1.96 -6.20 30.46
CA PRO A 91 -0.89 -7.18 30.52
C PRO A 91 -1.32 -8.38 31.38
N ILE A 92 -1.01 -9.57 30.89
CA ILE A 92 -1.21 -10.83 31.64
C ILE A 92 0.17 -11.31 32.09
N PHE A 93 0.32 -11.48 33.40
CA PHE A 93 1.53 -11.99 33.99
C PHE A 93 1.29 -13.41 34.51
N ASP A 94 2.33 -14.24 34.41
CA ASP A 94 2.38 -15.51 35.10
C ASP A 94 2.37 -15.27 36.61
N LYS A 95 1.53 -16.01 37.33
CA LYS A 95 1.32 -15.81 38.77
C LYS A 95 2.53 -16.25 39.62
N ASP A 96 3.29 -17.24 39.14
CA ASP A 96 4.37 -17.84 39.89
C ASP A 96 5.73 -17.18 39.58
N THR A 97 5.94 -16.81 38.32
CA THR A 97 7.22 -16.25 37.85
C THR A 97 7.20 -14.74 37.67
N GLY A 98 6.00 -14.11 37.63
CA GLY A 98 5.85 -12.69 37.29
C GLY A 98 6.21 -12.35 35.84
N THR A 99 6.40 -13.36 34.98
CA THR A 99 6.78 -13.18 33.59
C THR A 99 5.57 -12.71 32.77
N LEU A 100 5.80 -11.73 31.88
CA LEU A 100 4.75 -11.25 30.97
C LEU A 100 4.39 -12.36 29.96
N LEU A 101 3.18 -12.87 30.02
CA LEU A 101 2.66 -13.91 29.12
C LEU A 101 2.03 -13.32 27.84
N GLY A 102 1.56 -12.07 27.89
CA GLY A 102 0.91 -11.43 26.78
C GLY A 102 0.02 -10.27 27.19
N PHE A 103 -0.89 -9.90 26.31
CA PHE A 103 -1.86 -8.82 26.57
C PHE A 103 -3.27 -9.27 26.25
N PHE A 104 -4.21 -8.96 27.13
CA PHE A 104 -5.63 -9.15 26.92
C PHE A 104 -6.24 -7.87 26.37
N SER A 105 -7.00 -8.00 25.29
CA SER A 105 -7.78 -6.90 24.72
C SER A 105 -9.25 -7.12 25.04
N PRO A 106 -9.86 -6.30 25.94
CA PRO A 106 -11.26 -6.46 26.30
C PRO A 106 -12.18 -6.36 25.08
N PRO A 107 -13.06 -7.33 24.83
CA PRO A 107 -14.01 -7.26 23.74
C PRO A 107 -14.99 -6.09 23.93
N GLY A 108 -15.44 -5.48 22.83
CA GLY A 108 -16.40 -4.36 22.84
C GLY A 108 -15.85 -3.02 23.34
N LYS A 109 -14.60 -2.95 23.78
CA LYS A 109 -13.95 -1.67 24.12
C LYS A 109 -13.37 -1.02 22.88
N LYS A 110 -13.70 0.27 22.66
CA LYS A 110 -13.04 1.06 21.60
C LYS A 110 -11.56 1.21 21.89
N LYS A 111 -10.75 0.96 20.89
CA LYS A 111 -9.31 1.16 20.94
C LYS A 111 -8.99 2.64 20.74
N HIS A 112 -8.11 3.18 21.56
CA HIS A 112 -7.61 4.55 21.46
C HIS A 112 -6.10 4.55 21.28
N PRO A 113 -5.53 5.49 20.51
CA PRO A 113 -4.09 5.62 20.39
C PRO A 113 -3.46 5.95 21.74
N THR A 114 -2.31 5.37 22.01
CA THR A 114 -1.49 5.67 23.19
C THR A 114 -0.22 6.42 22.77
N ASP A 115 0.56 6.90 23.74
CA ASP A 115 1.84 7.56 23.48
C ASP A 115 2.97 6.56 23.12
N LYS A 116 2.67 5.26 23.09
CA LYS A 116 3.66 4.21 22.82
C LYS A 116 3.71 3.90 21.33
N LYS A 117 4.92 3.91 20.77
CA LYS A 117 5.17 3.48 19.39
C LYS A 117 5.30 1.96 19.31
N LEU A 118 4.89 1.40 18.18
CA LEU A 118 5.13 -0.01 17.88
C LEU A 118 6.62 -0.24 17.54
N THR A 119 7.13 -1.35 17.98
CA THR A 119 8.44 -1.87 17.56
C THR A 119 8.21 -2.95 16.51
N TYR A 120 8.92 -2.87 15.40
CA TYR A 120 8.78 -3.79 14.28
C TYR A 120 9.96 -4.77 14.26
N ASP A 121 9.64 -6.05 14.04
CA ASP A 121 10.65 -7.04 13.71
C ASP A 121 11.14 -6.78 12.26
N LYS A 122 12.45 -6.73 12.11
CA LYS A 122 13.13 -6.47 10.83
C LYS A 122 13.88 -7.68 10.30
N ALA A 123 13.69 -8.85 10.91
CA ALA A 123 14.40 -10.05 10.50
C ALA A 123 14.02 -10.51 9.08
N GLN A 124 12.76 -10.38 8.70
CA GLN A 124 12.30 -10.74 7.36
C GLN A 124 12.32 -9.54 6.40
N ASN A 125 11.80 -8.40 6.85
CA ASN A 125 11.73 -7.17 6.05
C ASN A 125 12.57 -6.07 6.73
N PRO A 126 13.80 -5.81 6.27
CA PRO A 126 14.73 -4.88 6.93
C PRO A 126 14.21 -3.45 7.05
N LEU A 127 13.33 -3.05 6.12
CA LEU A 127 12.72 -1.73 6.10
C LEU A 127 11.35 -1.68 6.77
N ALA A 128 10.91 -2.78 7.43
CA ALA A 128 9.61 -2.85 8.10
C ALA A 128 9.37 -1.67 9.04
N GLY A 129 8.17 -1.10 8.98
CA GLY A 129 7.81 0.04 9.82
C GLY A 129 6.47 0.66 9.43
N PRO A 130 6.07 1.74 10.12
CA PRO A 130 4.82 2.44 9.85
C PRO A 130 4.88 3.18 8.51
N HIS A 131 3.71 3.59 8.03
CA HIS A 131 3.55 4.42 6.82
C HIS A 131 4.33 3.87 5.61
N TRP A 132 4.23 2.56 5.37
CA TRP A 132 5.02 1.88 4.34
C TRP A 132 4.75 2.39 2.93
N VAL A 133 3.53 2.89 2.64
CA VAL A 133 3.21 3.45 1.31
C VAL A 133 3.95 4.77 1.08
N GLU A 134 3.96 5.68 2.05
CA GLU A 134 4.66 6.97 1.93
C GLU A 134 6.17 6.77 1.83
N ARG A 135 6.71 5.83 2.59
CA ARG A 135 8.14 5.49 2.55
C ARG A 135 8.52 4.87 1.21
N MET A 136 7.73 3.92 0.73
CA MET A 136 7.90 3.35 -0.61
C MET A 136 7.82 4.43 -1.68
N LYS A 137 6.85 5.36 -1.60
CA LYS A 137 6.75 6.47 -2.55
C LYS A 137 8.00 7.35 -2.55
N ALA A 138 8.54 7.68 -1.38
CA ALA A 138 9.76 8.47 -1.29
C ALA A 138 10.95 7.80 -1.99
N ASP A 139 11.06 6.48 -1.89
CA ASP A 139 12.21 5.73 -2.40
C ASP A 139 12.03 5.21 -3.83
N ARG A 140 10.80 4.85 -4.23
CA ARG A 140 10.54 4.04 -5.44
C ARG A 140 9.53 4.63 -6.43
N MET A 141 8.92 5.79 -6.14
CA MET A 141 7.93 6.38 -7.05
C MET A 141 8.51 6.66 -8.44
N SER A 142 9.76 7.11 -8.52
CA SER A 142 10.44 7.36 -9.80
C SER A 142 10.56 6.10 -10.67
N ASP A 143 10.73 4.94 -10.05
CA ASP A 143 10.78 3.66 -10.76
C ASP A 143 9.41 3.29 -11.34
N ILE A 144 8.35 3.45 -10.54
CA ILE A 144 6.97 3.20 -10.99
C ILE A 144 6.63 4.10 -12.18
N VAL A 145 6.92 5.41 -12.07
CA VAL A 145 6.67 6.37 -13.14
C VAL A 145 7.44 6.01 -14.41
N ARG A 146 8.72 5.64 -14.29
CA ARG A 146 9.53 5.23 -15.43
C ARG A 146 8.98 3.99 -16.13
N GLU A 147 8.57 2.99 -15.38
CA GLU A 147 7.99 1.75 -15.92
C GLU A 147 6.65 2.01 -16.60
N ALA A 148 5.77 2.81 -15.98
CA ALA A 148 4.50 3.23 -16.57
C ALA A 148 4.71 4.02 -17.87
N GLN A 149 5.64 4.99 -17.90
CA GLN A 149 5.97 5.74 -19.11
C GLN A 149 6.49 4.84 -20.25
N ASN A 150 7.30 3.84 -19.91
CA ASN A 150 7.81 2.90 -20.90
C ASN A 150 6.69 2.01 -21.48
N LEU A 151 5.72 1.64 -20.67
CA LEU A 151 4.55 0.88 -21.13
C LEU A 151 3.66 1.76 -22.03
N VAL A 152 3.33 2.99 -21.60
CA VAL A 152 2.56 3.94 -22.42
C VAL A 152 3.20 4.15 -23.80
N LYS A 153 4.53 4.30 -23.87
CA LYS A 153 5.24 4.44 -25.16
C LYS A 153 5.13 3.21 -26.06
N ARG A 154 4.90 2.03 -25.48
CA ARG A 154 4.68 0.79 -26.26
C ARG A 154 3.23 0.67 -26.75
N GLU A 155 2.28 1.06 -25.91
CA GLU A 155 0.85 1.02 -26.25
C GLU A 155 0.47 2.05 -27.31
N LEU A 156 1.17 3.20 -27.36
CA LEU A 156 0.91 4.26 -28.35
C LEU A 156 1.63 4.06 -29.72
N LYS A 157 2.36 2.97 -29.91
CA LYS A 157 2.97 2.59 -31.20
C LYS A 157 2.03 1.75 -32.03
#